data_4086ac988e12d2d67e10a5a598758481
#
_entry.id   4086ac988e12d2d67e10a5a598758481
#
_cell.length_a   1.000
_cell.length_b   1.000
_cell.length_c   1.000
_cell.angle_alpha   90.00
_cell.angle_beta   90.00
_cell.angle_gamma   90.00
#
_symmetry.space_group_name_H-M   'P 1'
#
loop_
_entity.id
_entity.type
_entity.pdbx_description
1 polymer ?
#
loop_
_entity_poly.entity_id
_entity_poly.type
_entity_poly.pdbx_seq_one_letter_code
_entity_poly.pdbx_strand_id
1 'polypeptide(L)' 'MANFFDSEAISLSKYEPLWRFLSGDGSGCIQFSFERIEEILGFSLDHSFLRYKQEAEQYGYRVEKISLKEKWVRFVRI' A
#
# COMPACT_ATOMS: atom_id res chain seq x y z
N MET A 1 9.23 24.51 -12.97
CA MET A 1 9.11 23.91 -12.56
C MET A 1 8.80 23.56 -11.66
N ALA A 2 8.49 23.53 -11.58
CA ALA A 2 8.36 23.24 -10.73
C ALA A 2 7.87 22.43 -10.26
N ASN A 3 7.40 22.37 -10.32
CA ASN A 3 6.98 21.72 -9.77
C ASN A 3 6.80 20.68 -9.79
N PHE A 4 6.77 20.54 -10.38
CA PHE A 4 6.53 19.47 -10.49
C PHE A 4 6.92 18.75 -9.67
N PHE A 5 7.33 18.98 -9.26
CA PHE A 5 7.65 18.30 -8.34
C PHE A 5 6.68 17.82 -7.47
N ASP A 6 5.65 18.39 -7.22
CA ASP A 6 4.64 18.01 -6.36
C ASP A 6 3.98 16.78 -6.71
N SER A 7 3.52 16.67 -7.89
CA SER A 7 2.81 15.48 -8.27
C SER A 7 3.73 14.32 -8.29
N GLU A 8 4.96 14.57 -8.52
CA GLU A 8 5.89 13.49 -8.49
C GLU A 8 6.10 12.96 -7.13
N ALA A 9 6.09 13.82 -6.13
CA ALA A 9 6.23 13.37 -4.78
C ALA A 9 5.11 12.42 -4.40
N ILE A 10 3.93 12.67 -4.91
CA ILE A 10 2.81 11.80 -4.61
C ILE A 10 2.97 10.47 -5.29
N SER A 11 3.40 10.47 -6.54
CA SER A 11 3.46 9.24 -7.29
C SER A 11 4.68 8.41 -6.95
N LEU A 12 5.63 8.97 -6.20
CA LEU A 12 6.85 8.26 -5.90
C LEU A 12 6.91 7.73 -4.49
N SER A 13 5.77 7.45 -3.90
CA SER A 13 5.74 6.80 -2.61
C SER A 13 6.42 5.45 -2.72
N LYS A 14 7.19 5.09 -1.71
CA LYS A 14 7.88 3.80 -1.71
C LYS A 14 6.92 2.63 -1.65
N TYR A 15 5.65 2.88 -1.40
CA TYR A 15 4.64 1.83 -1.33
C TYR A 15 3.90 1.65 -2.65
N GLU A 16 4.23 2.40 -3.66
CA GLU A 16 3.55 2.29 -4.93
C GLU A 16 3.53 0.87 -5.49
N PRO A 17 4.62 0.09 -5.41
CA PRO A 17 4.58 -1.27 -5.94
C PRO A 17 3.49 -2.11 -5.30
N LEU A 18 3.23 -1.90 -4.02
CA LEU A 18 2.16 -2.62 -3.33
C LEU A 18 0.80 -2.20 -3.86
N TRP A 19 0.60 -0.89 -4.00
CA TRP A 19 -0.69 -0.39 -4.49
C TRP A 19 -0.96 -0.87 -5.90
N ARG A 20 0.05 -0.90 -6.73
CA ARG A 20 -0.09 -1.40 -8.09
C ARG A 20 -0.41 -2.88 -8.12
N PHE A 21 0.19 -3.63 -7.20
CA PHE A 21 -0.08 -5.06 -7.11
C PHE A 21 -1.54 -5.30 -6.76
N LEU A 22 -2.07 -4.54 -5.82
CA LEU A 22 -3.48 -4.65 -5.44
C LEU A 22 -4.38 -4.31 -6.62
N SER A 23 -4.05 -3.23 -7.29
CA SER A 23 -4.86 -2.78 -8.42
C SER A 23 -4.89 -3.83 -9.53
N GLY A 24 -3.78 -4.51 -9.76
CA GLY A 24 -3.72 -5.54 -10.77
C GLY A 24 -4.44 -6.82 -10.38
N ASP A 25 -4.58 -7.07 -9.09
CA ASP A 25 -5.25 -8.27 -8.61
C ASP A 25 -6.76 -8.20 -8.83
N GLY A 26 -7.36 -7.06 -8.53
CA GLY A 26 -8.78 -6.85 -8.79
C GLY A 26 -9.73 -7.56 -7.85
N SER A 27 -9.22 -8.27 -6.85
CA SER A 27 -10.09 -8.97 -5.90
C SER A 27 -10.80 -7.98 -4.99
N GLY A 28 -11.96 -8.38 -4.47
CA GLY A 28 -12.72 -7.52 -3.58
C GLY A 28 -12.10 -7.41 -2.20
N CYS A 29 -11.35 -8.40 -1.79
CA CYS A 29 -10.71 -8.41 -0.49
C CYS A 29 -9.39 -9.17 -0.60
N ILE A 30 -8.32 -8.57 -0.11
CA ILE A 30 -7.00 -9.17 -0.18
C ILE A 30 -6.37 -9.07 1.19
N GLN A 31 -5.83 -10.18 1.68
CA GLN A 31 -5.15 -10.19 2.97
C GLN A 31 -3.74 -10.72 2.75
N PHE A 32 -2.75 -9.88 3.06
CA PHE A 32 -1.35 -10.25 2.94
C PHE A 32 -0.68 -10.27 4.29
N SER A 33 0.21 -11.24 4.50
CA SER A 33 1.08 -11.20 5.67
C SER A 33 2.08 -10.06 5.49
N PHE A 34 2.67 -9.61 6.59
CA PHE A 34 3.72 -8.60 6.52
C PHE A 34 4.86 -9.11 5.64
N GLU A 35 5.17 -10.39 5.76
CA GLU A 35 6.25 -10.99 4.97
C GLU A 35 5.96 -10.88 3.48
N ARG A 36 4.72 -11.15 3.09
CA ARG A 36 4.34 -11.07 1.69
C ARG A 36 4.44 -9.63 1.18
N ILE A 37 4.00 -8.69 2.00
CA ILE A 37 4.06 -7.28 1.62
C ILE A 37 5.52 -6.86 1.45
N GLU A 38 6.38 -7.31 2.36
CA GLU A 38 7.79 -6.97 2.27
C GLU A 38 8.45 -7.56 1.04
N GLU A 39 8.00 -8.73 0.61
CA GLU A 39 8.48 -9.32 -0.62
C GLU A 39 8.12 -8.46 -1.83
N ILE A 40 6.89 -7.96 -1.83
CA ILE A 40 6.43 -7.11 -2.93
C ILE A 40 7.18 -5.79 -2.95
N LEU A 41 7.41 -5.22 -1.77
CA LEU A 41 8.05 -3.92 -1.67
C LEU A 41 9.57 -3.97 -1.74
N GLY A 42 10.16 -5.05 -1.25
CA GLY A 42 11.61 -5.16 -1.23
C GLY A 42 12.25 -4.55 0.01
N PHE A 43 11.46 -4.19 1.01
CA PHE A 43 12.00 -3.65 2.27
C PHE A 43 11.01 -3.94 3.39
N SER A 44 11.47 -3.80 4.63
CA SER A 44 10.64 -4.12 5.79
C SER A 44 9.61 -3.04 6.04
N LEU A 45 8.43 -3.45 6.49
CA LEU A 45 7.40 -2.52 6.89
C LEU A 45 7.82 -1.78 8.14
N ASP A 46 7.46 -0.50 8.20
CA ASP A 46 7.73 0.30 9.40
C ASP A 46 6.53 1.21 9.62
N HIS A 47 6.67 2.14 10.56
CA HIS A 47 5.56 3.02 10.90
C HIS A 47 5.10 3.91 9.76
N SER A 48 5.94 4.12 8.77
CA SER A 48 5.54 4.97 7.66
C SER A 48 4.40 4.36 6.86
N PHE A 49 4.23 3.03 6.94
CA PHE A 49 3.11 2.38 6.27
C PHE A 49 1.78 2.95 6.77
N LEU A 50 1.66 3.21 8.07
CA LEU A 50 0.44 3.76 8.63
C LEU A 50 0.17 5.16 8.07
N ARG A 51 1.23 5.86 7.73
CA ARG A 51 1.12 7.20 7.21
C ARG A 51 0.66 7.19 5.77
N TYR A 52 1.12 6.23 4.98
CA TYR A 52 0.85 6.20 3.56
C TYR A 52 -0.27 5.26 3.15
N LYS A 53 -0.91 4.59 4.10
CA LYS A 53 -1.93 3.60 3.75
C LYS A 53 -3.10 4.19 2.97
N GLN A 54 -3.36 5.48 3.14
CA GLN A 54 -4.46 6.10 2.43
C GLN A 54 -4.19 6.22 0.94
N GLU A 55 -2.95 6.10 0.52
CA GLU A 55 -2.64 6.14 -0.89
C GLU A 55 -3.28 5.00 -1.65
N ALA A 56 -3.55 3.90 -0.96
CA ALA A 56 -4.20 2.76 -1.60
C ALA A 56 -5.54 3.15 -2.19
N GLU A 57 -6.19 4.16 -1.64
CA GLU A 57 -7.51 4.58 -2.11
C GLU A 57 -7.43 5.14 -3.52
N GLN A 58 -6.31 5.69 -3.90
CA GLN A 58 -6.12 6.21 -5.24
C GLN A 58 -6.04 5.07 -6.26
N TYR A 59 -5.80 3.86 -5.79
CA TYR A 59 -5.69 2.69 -6.64
C TYR A 59 -6.91 1.78 -6.51
N GLY A 60 -7.95 2.25 -5.83
CA GLY A 60 -9.19 1.51 -5.73
C GLY A 60 -9.30 0.57 -4.54
N TYR A 61 -8.40 0.69 -3.57
CA TYR A 61 -8.40 -0.16 -2.38
C TYR A 61 -8.21 0.68 -1.14
N ARG A 62 -8.65 0.16 0.00
CA ARG A 62 -8.34 0.80 1.26
C ARG A 62 -7.88 -0.25 2.25
N VAL A 63 -7.06 0.16 3.20
CA VAL A 63 -6.60 -0.72 4.26
C VAL A 63 -7.72 -0.82 5.28
N GLU A 64 -8.32 -2.00 5.38
CA GLU A 64 -9.43 -2.21 6.30
C GLU A 64 -8.95 -2.50 7.70
N LYS A 65 -7.92 -3.33 7.83
CA LYS A 65 -7.44 -3.73 9.14
C LYS A 65 -5.97 -4.10 9.07
N ILE A 66 -5.26 -3.79 10.13
CA ILE A 66 -3.87 -4.19 10.29
C ILE A 66 -3.78 -4.94 11.61
N SER A 67 -3.30 -6.18 11.56
CA SER A 67 -3.08 -6.95 12.78
C SER A 67 -1.59 -6.97 13.08
N LEU A 68 -1.19 -6.24 14.10
CA LEU A 68 0.21 -6.23 14.50
C LEU A 68 0.57 -7.52 15.21
N LYS A 69 -0.41 -8.12 15.85
CA LYS A 69 -0.18 -9.34 16.59
C LYS A 69 0.08 -10.52 15.66
N GLU A 70 -0.74 -10.63 14.61
CA GLU A 70 -0.63 -11.74 13.68
C GLU A 70 0.13 -11.37 12.42
N LYS A 71 0.46 -10.09 12.30
CA LYS A 71 1.33 -9.58 11.23
C LYS A 71 0.73 -9.77 9.85
N TRP A 72 -0.46 -9.22 9.65
CA TRP A 72 -1.08 -9.20 8.34
C TRP A 72 -1.87 -7.91 8.16
N VAL A 73 -2.18 -7.59 6.90
CA VAL A 73 -2.95 -6.41 6.53
C VAL A 73 -4.06 -6.86 5.60
N ARG A 74 -5.26 -6.35 5.83
CA ARG A 74 -6.40 -6.66 4.98
C ARG A 74 -6.76 -5.42 4.17
N PHE A 75 -6.87 -5.61 2.86
CA PHE A 75 -7.27 -4.56 1.95
C PHE A 75 -8.63 -4.92 1.37
N VAL A 76 -9.48 -3.92 1.20
CA VAL A 76 -10.78 -4.14 0.57
C VAL A 76 -10.93 -3.16 -0.57
N ARG A 77 -11.61 -3.60 -1.60
CA ARG A 77 -11.84 -2.77 -2.76
C ARG A 77 -12.89 -1.72 -2.43
N ILE A 78 -12.64 -0.50 -2.88
CA ILE A 78 -13.59 0.59 -2.65
C ILE A 78 -14.61 0.64 -3.76
#